data_18687226fb93d4f6e80ba16d53895bb8
#
_entry.id   18687226fb93d4f6e80ba16d53895bb8
#
_cell.length_a   1.000
_cell.length_b   1.000
_cell.length_c   1.000
_cell.angle_alpha   90.00
_cell.angle_beta   90.00
_cell.angle_gamma   90.00
#
_symmetry.space_group_name_H-M   'P 1'
#
loop_
_entity.id
_entity.type
_entity.pdbx_description
1 polymer ?
#
loop_
_entity_poly.entity_id
_entity_poly.type
_entity_poly.pdbx_seq_one_letter_code
_entity_poly.pdbx_strand_id
1 'polypeptide(L)'
;MSLEIEPVSRPTSEAASLISELDDVLGALYEPEQRHGYSIEQIFQPNVRLFIARLGDNAVGCGAVAFFDCYAEVKRMYTREAARGRGVGRALLARIEQEARNAGKPLLRLETGTLQEAAIGLYEGCGFRACGAFGHYADLPPHRIATSLFYEKPL
;
A
#
# COMPACT_ATOMS: atom_id res chain seq x y z
N MET A 1 13.42 19.18 -7.70
CA MET A 1 11.94 19.17 -7.64
C MET A 1 11.52 18.63 -6.29
N SER A 2 10.56 19.25 -5.65
CA SER A 2 10.06 18.81 -4.36
C SER A 2 9.13 17.62 -4.52
N LEU A 3 9.18 16.73 -3.54
CA LEU A 3 8.26 15.61 -3.43
C LEU A 3 7.07 16.03 -2.56
N GLU A 4 5.87 15.87 -3.10
CA GLU A 4 4.63 16.19 -2.40
C GLU A 4 3.73 14.98 -2.36
N ILE A 5 3.03 14.79 -1.24
CA ILE A 5 2.04 13.73 -1.05
C ILE A 5 0.68 14.41 -0.91
N GLU A 6 -0.26 14.07 -1.79
CA GLU A 6 -1.58 14.68 -1.77
C GLU A 6 -2.69 13.63 -1.71
N PRO A 7 -3.79 13.93 -0.98
CA PRO A 7 -4.95 13.05 -0.95
C PRO A 7 -5.72 13.14 -2.27
N VAL A 8 -6.32 12.03 -2.65
CA VAL A 8 -7.17 11.93 -3.85
C VAL A 8 -8.51 11.37 -3.41
N SER A 9 -9.58 12.16 -3.57
CA SER A 9 -10.91 11.83 -3.05
C SER A 9 -11.83 11.18 -4.08
N ARG A 10 -11.43 11.12 -5.33
CA ARG A 10 -12.24 10.53 -6.42
C ARG A 10 -11.33 9.98 -7.51
N PRO A 11 -11.82 9.06 -8.36
CA PRO A 11 -11.02 8.50 -9.44
C PRO A 11 -10.55 9.59 -10.41
N THR A 12 -9.24 9.65 -10.62
CA THR A 12 -8.61 10.51 -11.61
C THR A 12 -7.88 9.62 -12.61
N SER A 13 -7.55 10.14 -13.78
CA SER A 13 -6.77 9.39 -14.78
C SER A 13 -5.39 9.02 -14.24
N GLU A 14 -4.78 9.90 -13.45
CA GLU A 14 -3.49 9.61 -12.83
C GLU A 14 -3.57 8.47 -11.81
N ALA A 15 -4.58 8.48 -10.94
CA ALA A 15 -4.81 7.40 -9.98
C ALA A 15 -5.07 6.07 -10.70
N ALA A 16 -5.93 6.08 -11.71
CA ALA A 16 -6.23 4.88 -12.50
C ALA A 16 -4.98 4.33 -13.19
N SER A 17 -4.13 5.19 -13.74
CA SER A 17 -2.88 4.77 -14.39
C SER A 17 -1.92 4.12 -13.41
N LEU A 18 -1.73 4.71 -12.24
CA LEU A 18 -0.83 4.15 -11.22
C LEU A 18 -1.32 2.79 -10.72
N ILE A 19 -2.61 2.66 -10.47
CA ILE A 19 -3.20 1.39 -10.03
C ILE A 19 -3.08 0.32 -11.12
N SER A 20 -3.33 0.69 -12.37
CA SER A 20 -3.20 -0.22 -13.51
C SER A 20 -1.75 -0.69 -13.69
N GLU A 21 -0.78 0.20 -13.54
CA GLU A 21 0.64 -0.16 -13.61
C GLU A 21 1.01 -1.15 -12.51
N LEU A 22 0.54 -0.92 -11.29
CA LEU A 22 0.77 -1.83 -10.18
C LEU A 22 0.13 -3.20 -10.44
N ASP A 23 -1.10 -3.22 -10.96
CA ASP A 23 -1.78 -4.47 -11.30
C ASP A 23 -1.00 -5.27 -12.36
N ASP A 24 -0.40 -4.60 -13.33
CA ASP A 24 0.43 -5.25 -14.34
C ASP A 24 1.68 -5.89 -13.71
N VAL A 25 2.34 -5.20 -12.79
CA VAL A 25 3.50 -5.74 -12.07
C VAL A 25 3.10 -6.97 -11.26
N LEU A 26 2.02 -6.89 -10.50
CA LEU A 26 1.56 -8.01 -9.66
C LEU A 26 1.04 -9.17 -10.50
N GLY A 27 0.39 -8.87 -11.63
CA GLY A 27 -0.12 -9.88 -12.56
C GLY A 27 0.98 -10.70 -13.22
N ALA A 28 2.18 -10.14 -13.36
CA ALA A 28 3.34 -10.85 -13.88
C ALA A 28 3.99 -11.77 -12.85
N LEU A 29 3.74 -11.54 -11.55
CA LEU A 29 4.40 -12.25 -10.46
C LEU A 29 3.51 -13.28 -9.76
N TYR A 30 2.21 -13.05 -9.72
CA TYR A 30 1.29 -13.85 -8.90
C TYR A 30 0.04 -14.25 -9.66
N GLU A 31 -0.50 -15.44 -9.33
CA GLU A 31 -1.79 -15.89 -9.82
C GLU A 31 -2.92 -14.98 -9.28
N PRO A 32 -4.05 -14.85 -10.02
CA PRO A 32 -5.14 -13.94 -9.60
C PRO A 32 -5.62 -14.16 -8.16
N GLU A 33 -5.77 -15.42 -7.72
CA GLU A 33 -6.25 -15.74 -6.38
C GLU A 33 -5.24 -15.44 -5.28
N GLN A 34 -3.99 -15.16 -5.63
CA GLN A 34 -2.93 -14.79 -4.69
C GLN A 34 -2.71 -13.29 -4.59
N ARG A 35 -3.48 -12.49 -5.34
CA ARG A 35 -3.41 -11.04 -5.32
C ARG A 35 -4.53 -10.47 -4.47
N HIS A 36 -4.19 -9.55 -3.56
CA HIS A 36 -5.11 -9.02 -2.55
C HIS A 36 -5.27 -7.49 -2.60
N GLY A 37 -4.94 -6.88 -3.74
CA GLY A 37 -5.07 -5.45 -3.91
C GLY A 37 -6.53 -5.01 -4.09
N TYR A 38 -6.83 -3.80 -3.65
CA TYR A 38 -8.14 -3.19 -3.86
C TYR A 38 -8.29 -2.74 -5.30
N SER A 39 -9.49 -2.94 -5.87
CA SER A 39 -9.88 -2.35 -7.15
C SER A 39 -10.00 -0.83 -7.03
N ILE A 40 -10.12 -0.13 -8.16
CA ILE A 40 -10.32 1.32 -8.16
C ILE A 40 -11.61 1.70 -7.39
N GLU A 41 -12.65 0.88 -7.46
CA GLU A 41 -13.89 1.12 -6.73
C GLU A 41 -13.70 0.94 -5.22
N GLN A 42 -12.95 -0.09 -4.81
CA GLN A 42 -12.69 -0.36 -3.39
C GLN A 42 -11.81 0.72 -2.74
N ILE A 43 -10.87 1.31 -3.50
CA ILE A 43 -9.99 2.36 -3.01
C ILE A 43 -10.78 3.61 -2.59
N PHE A 44 -11.92 3.88 -3.22
CA PHE A 44 -12.71 5.07 -2.94
C PHE A 44 -13.90 4.81 -2.00
N GLN A 45 -13.89 3.67 -1.28
CA GLN A 45 -14.84 3.43 -0.19
C GLN A 45 -14.59 4.39 0.99
N PRO A 46 -15.61 4.68 1.82
CA PRO A 46 -15.47 5.66 2.91
C PRO A 46 -14.37 5.38 3.91
N ASN A 47 -14.01 4.10 4.12
CA ASN A 47 -12.96 3.72 5.06
C ASN A 47 -11.56 3.65 4.44
N VAL A 48 -11.39 4.11 3.20
CA VAL A 48 -10.11 4.07 2.49
C VAL A 48 -9.73 5.49 2.05
N ARG A 49 -8.44 5.83 2.17
CA ARG A 49 -7.89 7.09 1.65
C ARG A 49 -6.72 6.80 0.75
N LEU A 50 -6.75 7.36 -0.45
CA LEU A 50 -5.67 7.25 -1.43
C LEU A 50 -4.82 8.50 -1.42
N PHE A 51 -3.51 8.31 -1.57
CA PHE A 51 -2.53 9.40 -1.72
C PHE A 51 -1.74 9.18 -3.00
N ILE A 52 -1.40 10.29 -3.65
CA ILE A 52 -0.51 10.31 -4.80
C ILE A 52 0.75 11.09 -4.41
N ALA A 53 1.90 10.56 -4.80
CA ALA A 53 3.18 11.24 -4.68
C ALA A 53 3.49 11.96 -5.99
N ARG A 54 3.89 13.23 -5.90
CA ARG A 54 4.31 14.04 -7.05
C ARG A 54 5.74 14.52 -6.90
N LEU A 55 6.48 14.44 -8.00
CA LEU A 55 7.75 15.16 -8.15
C LEU A 55 7.50 16.26 -9.19
N GLY A 56 7.46 17.51 -8.73
CA GLY A 56 6.99 18.59 -9.59
C GLY A 56 5.55 18.33 -10.02
N ASP A 57 5.29 18.36 -11.32
CA ASP A 57 3.96 18.13 -11.88
C ASP A 57 3.66 16.66 -12.18
N ASN A 58 4.64 15.78 -11.97
CA ASN A 58 4.52 14.37 -12.34
C ASN A 58 4.05 13.50 -11.19
N ALA A 59 2.95 12.77 -11.37
CA ALA A 59 2.54 11.71 -10.45
C ALA A 59 3.52 10.54 -10.60
N VAL A 60 4.18 10.14 -9.52
CA VAL A 60 5.24 9.14 -9.55
C VAL A 60 4.99 7.93 -8.67
N GLY A 61 3.96 7.97 -7.85
CA GLY A 61 3.63 6.85 -6.99
C GLY A 61 2.30 7.04 -6.28
N CYS A 62 1.84 5.99 -5.63
CA CYS A 62 0.61 6.01 -4.84
C CYS A 62 0.71 5.09 -3.64
N GLY A 63 -0.21 5.28 -2.71
CA GLY A 63 -0.41 4.41 -1.57
C GLY A 63 -1.74 4.74 -0.93
N ALA A 64 -2.35 3.76 -0.31
CA ALA A 64 -3.64 3.94 0.35
C ALA A 64 -3.59 3.39 1.76
N VAL A 65 -4.52 3.85 2.58
CA VAL A 65 -4.75 3.33 3.93
C VAL A 65 -6.22 2.99 4.08
N ALA A 66 -6.49 1.76 4.55
CA ALA A 66 -7.83 1.31 4.91
C ALA A 66 -7.94 1.27 6.42
N PHE A 67 -9.04 1.83 6.97
CA PHE A 67 -9.27 1.89 8.41
C PHE A 67 -10.21 0.77 8.83
N PHE A 68 -9.77 0.00 9.83
CA PHE A 68 -10.57 -1.03 10.51
C PHE A 68 -10.67 -0.68 12.00
N ASP A 69 -11.42 -1.46 12.77
CA ASP A 69 -11.68 -1.12 14.17
C ASP A 69 -10.41 -0.99 15.01
N CYS A 70 -9.51 -1.97 14.90
CA CYS A 70 -8.34 -2.06 15.78
C CYS A 70 -7.01 -1.80 15.08
N TYR A 71 -7.04 -1.48 13.78
CA TYR A 71 -5.83 -1.24 13.00
C TYR A 71 -6.15 -0.49 11.72
N ALA A 72 -5.11 0.05 11.10
CA ALA A 72 -5.18 0.53 9.72
C ALA A 72 -4.28 -0.35 8.85
N GLU A 73 -4.63 -0.48 7.59
CA GLU A 73 -3.88 -1.33 6.64
C GLU A 73 -3.37 -0.52 5.47
N VAL A 74 -2.06 -0.63 5.19
CA VAL A 74 -1.44 -0.06 3.99
C VAL A 74 -1.88 -0.86 2.78
N LYS A 75 -2.34 -0.18 1.73
CA LYS A 75 -2.81 -0.80 0.49
C LYS A 75 -2.22 -0.09 -0.71
N ARG A 76 -2.04 -0.82 -1.81
CA ARG A 76 -1.74 -0.28 -3.14
C ARG A 76 -0.50 0.62 -3.20
N MET A 77 0.56 0.25 -2.49
CA MET A 77 1.85 0.96 -2.54
C MET A 77 2.55 0.70 -3.86
N TYR A 78 2.88 1.77 -4.57
CA TYR A 78 3.56 1.69 -5.86
C TYR A 78 4.40 2.93 -6.11
N THR A 79 5.59 2.73 -6.63
CA THR A 79 6.45 3.82 -7.13
C THR A 79 6.91 3.48 -8.54
N ARG A 80 6.70 4.40 -9.47
CA ARG A 80 7.16 4.24 -10.84
C ARG A 80 8.68 4.04 -10.86
N GLU A 81 9.16 3.16 -11.72
CA GLU A 81 10.57 2.76 -11.76
C GLU A 81 11.51 3.97 -11.89
N ALA A 82 11.17 4.93 -12.75
CA ALA A 82 11.98 6.12 -12.97
C ALA A 82 12.13 7.02 -11.72
N ALA A 83 11.26 6.88 -10.74
CA ALA A 83 11.27 7.68 -9.51
C ALA A 83 11.80 6.91 -8.29
N ARG A 84 12.20 5.66 -8.45
CA ARG A 84 12.73 4.86 -7.35
C ARG A 84 14.06 5.41 -6.84
N GLY A 85 14.33 5.20 -5.57
CA GLY A 85 15.54 5.70 -4.94
C GLY A 85 15.47 7.17 -4.54
N ARG A 86 14.31 7.81 -4.64
CA ARG A 86 14.10 9.22 -4.29
C ARG A 86 13.25 9.44 -3.04
N GLY A 87 13.02 8.38 -2.26
CA GLY A 87 12.25 8.47 -1.02
C GLY A 87 10.74 8.53 -1.19
N VAL A 88 10.21 8.18 -2.36
CA VAL A 88 8.76 8.23 -2.65
C VAL A 88 7.99 7.28 -1.73
N GLY A 89 8.42 6.02 -1.64
CA GLY A 89 7.78 5.02 -0.79
C GLY A 89 7.80 5.41 0.68
N ARG A 90 8.93 5.92 1.17
CA ARG A 90 9.05 6.40 2.55
C ARG A 90 8.10 7.56 2.84
N ALA A 91 7.98 8.50 1.92
CA ALA A 91 7.10 9.64 2.09
C ALA A 91 5.63 9.22 2.11
N LEU A 92 5.25 8.28 1.24
CA LEU A 92 3.89 7.72 1.24
C LEU A 92 3.59 7.00 2.54
N LEU A 93 4.51 6.15 3.02
CA LEU A 93 4.33 5.45 4.30
C LEU A 93 4.25 6.41 5.47
N ALA A 94 5.06 7.45 5.50
CA ALA A 94 5.03 8.46 6.56
C ALA A 94 3.67 9.15 6.61
N ARG A 95 3.10 9.48 5.46
CA ARG A 95 1.77 10.09 5.39
C ARG A 95 0.68 9.11 5.85
N ILE A 96 0.74 7.87 5.40
CA ILE A 96 -0.21 6.83 5.80
C ILE A 96 -0.14 6.59 7.31
N GLU A 97 1.05 6.50 7.87
CA GLU A 97 1.24 6.36 9.31
C GLU A 97 0.63 7.53 10.07
N GLN A 98 0.84 8.75 9.58
CA GLN A 98 0.27 9.94 10.20
C GLN A 98 -1.26 9.90 10.19
N GLU A 99 -1.87 9.48 9.08
CA GLU A 99 -3.33 9.33 8.97
C GLU A 99 -3.84 8.27 9.95
N ALA A 100 -3.14 7.16 10.08
CA ALA A 100 -3.51 6.11 11.03
C ALA A 100 -3.42 6.59 12.48
N ARG A 101 -2.36 7.33 12.83
CA ARG A 101 -2.21 7.95 14.16
C ARG A 101 -3.33 8.94 14.43
N ASN A 102 -3.65 9.80 13.47
CA ASN A 102 -4.73 10.78 13.59
C ASN A 102 -6.09 10.13 13.79
N ALA A 103 -6.29 8.94 13.24
CA ALA A 103 -7.51 8.16 13.43
C ALA A 103 -7.51 7.33 14.72
N GLY A 104 -6.45 7.43 15.53
CA GLY A 104 -6.36 6.73 16.82
C GLY A 104 -6.10 5.24 16.72
N LYS A 105 -5.55 4.76 15.61
CA LYS A 105 -5.30 3.33 15.44
C LYS A 105 -4.01 2.91 16.14
N PRO A 106 -4.02 1.80 16.89
CA PRO A 106 -2.83 1.35 17.62
C PRO A 106 -1.83 0.58 16.77
N LEU A 107 -2.24 0.10 15.59
CA LEU A 107 -1.42 -0.72 14.70
C LEU A 107 -1.60 -0.30 13.25
N LEU A 108 -0.49 -0.31 12.52
CA LEU A 108 -0.49 -0.24 11.06
C LEU A 108 -0.01 -1.59 10.54
N ARG A 109 -0.79 -2.20 9.65
CA ARG A 109 -0.55 -3.54 9.12
C ARG A 109 -0.49 -3.50 7.60
N LEU A 110 0.12 -4.51 7.00
CA LEU A 110 0.15 -4.67 5.56
C LEU A 110 0.34 -6.13 5.16
N GLU A 111 -0.04 -6.43 3.93
CA GLU A 111 0.29 -7.67 3.26
C GLU A 111 1.13 -7.31 2.02
N THR A 112 2.17 -8.08 1.75
CA THR A 112 3.00 -7.94 0.56
C THR A 112 3.35 -9.32 0.03
N GLY A 113 3.81 -9.38 -1.22
CA GLY A 113 4.19 -10.66 -1.82
C GLY A 113 5.65 -11.02 -1.56
N THR A 114 5.91 -12.33 -1.50
CA THR A 114 7.24 -12.89 -1.26
C THR A 114 8.28 -12.48 -2.31
N LEU A 115 7.84 -12.10 -3.52
CA LEU A 115 8.72 -11.72 -4.62
C LEU A 115 8.99 -10.21 -4.71
N GLN A 116 8.39 -9.42 -3.82
CA GLN A 116 8.51 -7.97 -3.82
C GLN A 116 9.64 -7.50 -2.89
N GLU A 117 10.88 -7.81 -3.24
CA GLU A 117 12.05 -7.57 -2.39
C GLU A 117 12.25 -6.10 -2.02
N ALA A 118 12.04 -5.19 -2.96
CA ALA A 118 12.18 -3.75 -2.70
C ALA A 118 11.15 -3.26 -1.68
N ALA A 119 9.90 -3.73 -1.79
CA ALA A 119 8.83 -3.39 -0.86
C ALA A 119 9.13 -3.94 0.54
N ILE A 120 9.56 -5.19 0.63
CA ILE A 120 9.95 -5.83 1.89
C ILE A 120 11.05 -5.01 2.58
N GLY A 121 12.09 -4.65 1.84
CA GLY A 121 13.19 -3.82 2.37
C GLY A 121 12.71 -2.47 2.87
N LEU A 122 11.80 -1.83 2.14
CA LEU A 122 11.20 -0.56 2.54
C LEU A 122 10.45 -0.70 3.87
N TYR A 123 9.57 -1.69 3.98
CA TYR A 123 8.75 -1.88 5.17
C TYR A 123 9.61 -2.20 6.39
N GLU A 124 10.53 -3.13 6.26
CA GLU A 124 11.46 -3.46 7.35
C GLU A 124 12.31 -2.27 7.77
N GLY A 125 12.80 -1.49 6.79
CA GLY A 125 13.55 -0.27 7.05
C GLY A 125 12.74 0.84 7.71
N CYS A 126 11.41 0.80 7.60
CA CYS A 126 10.50 1.76 8.23
C CYS A 126 9.94 1.26 9.58
N GLY A 127 10.44 0.15 10.11
CA GLY A 127 10.09 -0.34 11.44
C GLY A 127 8.96 -1.35 11.49
N PHE A 128 8.52 -1.87 10.35
CA PHE A 128 7.55 -2.96 10.31
C PHE A 128 8.22 -4.28 10.66
N ARG A 129 7.51 -5.15 11.36
CA ARG A 129 7.95 -6.49 11.74
C ARG A 129 7.02 -7.54 11.16
N ALA A 130 7.56 -8.70 10.81
CA ALA A 130 6.78 -9.82 10.36
C ALA A 130 5.76 -10.24 11.44
N CYS A 131 4.53 -10.55 11.00
CA CYS A 131 3.47 -11.04 11.87
C CYS A 131 2.68 -12.13 11.15
N GLY A 132 1.69 -12.72 11.82
CA GLY A 132 0.79 -13.69 11.21
C GLY A 132 -0.27 -13.02 10.35
N ALA A 133 -0.99 -13.84 9.57
CA ALA A 133 -2.13 -13.36 8.80
C ALA A 133 -3.17 -12.73 9.73
N PHE A 134 -3.71 -11.60 9.31
CA PHE A 134 -4.67 -10.81 10.12
C PHE A 134 -5.95 -10.55 9.32
N GLY A 135 -7.00 -10.12 10.04
CA GLY A 135 -8.26 -9.76 9.42
C GLY A 135 -8.81 -10.88 8.54
N HIS A 136 -9.35 -10.53 7.39
CA HIS A 136 -9.91 -11.51 6.47
C HIS A 136 -8.87 -12.49 5.89
N TYR A 137 -7.59 -12.11 5.87
CA TYR A 137 -6.52 -13.00 5.39
C TYR A 137 -6.43 -14.28 6.22
N ALA A 138 -6.69 -14.18 7.53
CA ALA A 138 -6.63 -15.31 8.44
C ALA A 138 -7.68 -16.40 8.13
N ASP A 139 -8.74 -16.02 7.43
CA ASP A 139 -9.85 -16.92 7.06
C ASP A 139 -9.73 -17.47 5.64
N LEU A 140 -8.71 -17.03 4.88
CA LEU A 140 -8.52 -17.51 3.51
C LEU A 140 -7.88 -18.89 3.47
N PRO A 141 -8.19 -19.69 2.43
CA PRO A 141 -7.50 -20.98 2.21
C PRO A 141 -5.99 -20.78 2.08
N PRO A 142 -5.16 -21.71 2.57
CA PRO A 142 -3.70 -21.56 2.55
C PRO A 142 -3.08 -21.22 1.20
N HIS A 143 -3.59 -21.78 0.11
CA HIS A 143 -3.03 -21.50 -1.22
C HIS A 143 -3.20 -20.03 -1.64
N ARG A 144 -4.22 -19.34 -1.12
CA ARG A 144 -4.48 -17.94 -1.46
C ARG A 144 -3.52 -16.97 -0.76
N ILE A 145 -2.90 -17.41 0.34
CA ILE A 145 -1.91 -16.61 1.08
C ILE A 145 -0.50 -17.23 1.03
N ALA A 146 -0.30 -18.25 0.21
CA ALA A 146 0.98 -18.95 0.12
C ALA A 146 2.13 -18.07 -0.34
N THR A 147 1.85 -17.01 -1.10
CA THR A 147 2.85 -16.04 -1.58
C THR A 147 2.75 -14.71 -0.82
N SER A 148 2.04 -14.66 0.30
CA SER A 148 1.85 -13.45 1.10
C SER A 148 2.77 -13.44 2.32
N LEU A 149 3.27 -12.24 2.63
CA LEU A 149 3.94 -11.92 3.88
C LEU A 149 3.14 -10.84 4.59
N PHE A 150 3.08 -10.92 5.91
CA PHE A 150 2.32 -9.99 6.73
C PHE A 150 3.26 -9.25 7.67
N TYR A 151 3.04 -7.95 7.79
CA TYR A 151 3.86 -7.07 8.61
C TYR A 151 2.98 -6.15 9.44
N GLU A 152 3.49 -5.75 10.58
CA GLU A 152 2.82 -4.77 11.43
C GLU A 152 3.82 -3.82 12.08
N LYS A 153 3.32 -2.64 12.45
CA LYS A 153 4.05 -1.61 13.17
C LYS A 153 3.15 -1.01 14.23
N PRO A 154 3.51 -1.11 15.53
CA PRO A 154 2.80 -0.38 16.59
C PRO A 154 2.94 1.12 16.39
N LEU A 155 1.86 1.85 16.63
CA LEU A 155 1.82 3.30 16.47
C LEU A 155 1.82 4.06 17.79
#